data_6ccbb3fb54c8330fb7334e371e864424
#
_entry.id   6ccbb3fb54c8330fb7334e371e864424
#
_cell.length_a   1.000
_cell.length_b   1.000
_cell.length_c   1.000
_cell.angle_alpha   90.00
_cell.angle_beta   90.00
_cell.angle_gamma   90.00
#
_symmetry.space_group_name_H-M   'P 1'
#
loop_
_entity.id
_entity.type
_entity.pdbx_description
1 polymer ?
#
loop_
_entity_poly.entity_id
_entity_poly.type
_entity_poly.pdbx_seq_one_letter_code
_entity_poly.pdbx_strand_id
1 'polypeptide(L)'
;NSFAMYKQFPVTLMNTHLMRGVAKETRLGKMVYLSHLMLAMTAMGALSYQLKEVAKGRNPMEMFNEDGEPNMKFWGRAALQGGGLGLYGDFLFSDLNVYGRGLADQTAGPVVGLMTDVRNLTLGNVSQYLAGDDVNFGKEAVGMASRYFPGNNIWYTRLAFERLVRDNALRYVDPKADARFRRLQRKYAREYGQEYWWAPGKSQPGSRPDLSTIIGSR
;
A
#
# COMPACT_ATOMS: atom_id res chain seq x y z
N ASN A 1 -19.10 -4.47 16.34
CA ASN A 1 -19.11 -5.57 15.33
C ASN A 1 -18.35 -5.26 14.03
N SER A 2 -17.91 -4.01 13.78
CA SER A 2 -17.10 -3.64 12.60
C SER A 2 -15.74 -4.35 12.54
N PHE A 3 -15.17 -4.69 13.69
CA PHE A 3 -13.89 -5.39 13.79
C PHE A 3 -13.95 -6.82 13.18
N ALA A 4 -15.07 -7.49 13.31
CA ALA A 4 -15.26 -8.84 12.77
C ALA A 4 -15.45 -8.84 11.25
N MET A 5 -16.09 -7.81 10.67
CA MET A 5 -16.38 -7.77 9.22
C MET A 5 -15.13 -7.78 8.36
N TYR A 6 -14.09 -7.02 8.74
CA TYR A 6 -12.84 -6.95 7.96
C TYR A 6 -11.99 -8.21 8.07
N LYS A 7 -12.20 -9.03 9.11
CA LYS A 7 -11.45 -10.29 9.32
C LYS A 7 -12.19 -11.53 8.84
N GLN A 8 -13.43 -11.39 8.37
CA GLN A 8 -14.22 -12.55 7.89
C GLN A 8 -13.55 -13.23 6.69
N PHE A 9 -13.03 -12.46 5.72
CA PHE A 9 -12.43 -13.04 4.52
C PHE A 9 -11.22 -13.94 4.83
N PRO A 10 -10.18 -13.50 5.58
CA PRO A 10 -9.07 -14.36 5.96
C PRO A 10 -9.49 -15.58 6.79
N VAL A 11 -10.41 -15.38 7.74
CA VAL A 11 -10.92 -16.48 8.58
C VAL A 11 -11.70 -17.49 7.75
N THR A 12 -12.55 -17.03 6.83
CA THR A 12 -13.30 -17.92 5.92
C THR A 12 -12.36 -18.68 4.99
N LEU A 13 -11.34 -18.01 4.46
CA LEU A 13 -10.33 -18.64 3.62
C LEU A 13 -9.58 -19.75 4.38
N MET A 14 -9.15 -19.46 5.60
CA MET A 14 -8.50 -20.45 6.47
C MET A 14 -9.43 -21.64 6.77
N ASN A 15 -10.65 -21.37 7.21
CA ASN A 15 -11.57 -22.43 7.59
C ASN A 15 -12.05 -23.26 6.41
N THR A 16 -12.31 -22.66 5.25
CA THR A 16 -12.83 -23.40 4.10
C THR A 16 -11.73 -24.08 3.31
N HIS A 17 -10.65 -23.39 2.99
CA HIS A 17 -9.63 -23.95 2.09
C HIS A 17 -8.51 -24.70 2.82
N LEU A 18 -7.98 -24.18 3.93
CA LEU A 18 -6.97 -24.93 4.69
C LEU A 18 -7.53 -26.20 5.31
N MET A 19 -8.72 -26.11 5.92
CA MET A 19 -9.36 -27.30 6.50
C MET A 19 -9.69 -28.36 5.43
N ARG A 20 -10.16 -27.95 4.24
CA ARG A 20 -10.33 -28.89 3.12
C ARG A 20 -9.03 -29.52 2.65
N GLY A 21 -7.93 -28.75 2.63
CA GLY A 21 -6.61 -29.28 2.29
C GLY A 21 -6.16 -30.33 3.30
N VAL A 22 -6.34 -30.04 4.59
CA VAL A 22 -5.96 -30.96 5.69
C VAL A 22 -6.87 -32.18 5.75
N ALA A 23 -8.14 -32.06 5.39
CA ALA A 23 -9.14 -33.13 5.39
C ALA A 23 -8.97 -34.16 4.24
N LYS A 24 -8.05 -33.94 3.28
CA LYS A 24 -7.77 -34.94 2.24
C LYS A 24 -7.20 -36.22 2.87
N GLU A 25 -7.64 -37.38 2.41
CA GLU A 25 -7.25 -38.68 2.99
C GLU A 25 -5.77 -39.00 2.75
N THR A 26 -5.25 -38.66 1.57
CA THR A 26 -3.88 -38.99 1.19
C THR A 26 -2.93 -37.82 1.42
N ARG A 27 -1.69 -38.11 1.85
CA ARG A 27 -0.62 -37.09 2.01
C ARG A 27 -0.35 -36.35 0.70
N LEU A 28 -0.32 -37.09 -0.42
CA LEU A 28 -0.13 -36.51 -1.75
C LEU A 28 -1.29 -35.56 -2.10
N GLY A 29 -2.54 -35.96 -1.85
CA GLY A 29 -3.72 -35.13 -2.07
C GLY A 29 -3.72 -33.84 -1.25
N LYS A 30 -3.22 -33.88 -0.01
CA LYS A 30 -3.02 -32.70 0.84
C LYS A 30 -1.99 -31.75 0.22
N MET A 31 -0.82 -32.26 -0.16
CA MET A 31 0.26 -31.46 -0.75
C MET A 31 -0.17 -30.84 -2.08
N VAL A 32 -0.76 -31.60 -2.97
CA VAL A 32 -1.24 -31.12 -4.26
C VAL A 32 -2.29 -30.03 -4.08
N TYR A 33 -3.27 -30.22 -3.20
CA TYR A 33 -4.29 -29.21 -2.95
C TYR A 33 -3.70 -27.91 -2.37
N LEU A 34 -2.86 -28.01 -1.36
CA LEU A 34 -2.25 -26.86 -0.72
C LEU A 34 -1.29 -26.10 -1.66
N SER A 35 -0.51 -26.81 -2.48
CA SER A 35 0.37 -26.17 -3.46
C SER A 35 -0.42 -25.40 -4.53
N HIS A 36 -1.51 -25.97 -5.06
CA HIS A 36 -2.38 -25.26 -6.00
C HIS A 36 -3.04 -24.05 -5.37
N LEU A 37 -3.49 -24.15 -4.12
CA LEU A 37 -4.05 -23.03 -3.39
C LEU A 37 -3.01 -21.90 -3.23
N MET A 38 -1.79 -22.23 -2.80
CA MET A 38 -0.73 -21.24 -2.64
C MET A 38 -0.35 -20.57 -3.97
N LEU A 39 -0.23 -21.35 -5.05
CA LEU A 39 0.03 -20.81 -6.39
C LEU A 39 -1.05 -19.86 -6.85
N ALA A 40 -2.32 -20.25 -6.71
CA ALA A 40 -3.46 -19.41 -7.08
C ALA A 40 -3.49 -18.10 -6.26
N MET A 41 -3.29 -18.19 -4.96
CA MET A 41 -3.24 -17.03 -4.09
C MET A 41 -2.08 -16.09 -4.43
N THR A 42 -0.91 -16.66 -4.72
CA THR A 42 0.26 -15.86 -5.13
C THR A 42 0.02 -15.18 -6.47
N ALA A 43 -0.59 -15.85 -7.45
CA ALA A 43 -0.93 -15.27 -8.75
C ALA A 43 -1.94 -14.11 -8.60
N MET A 44 -2.99 -14.29 -7.80
CA MET A 44 -3.95 -13.21 -7.49
C MET A 44 -3.30 -12.07 -6.72
N GLY A 45 -2.37 -12.39 -5.83
CA GLY A 45 -1.56 -11.41 -5.12
C GLY A 45 -0.65 -10.62 -6.04
N ALA A 46 -0.02 -11.27 -7.01
CA ALA A 46 0.80 -10.62 -8.03
C ALA A 46 -0.03 -9.63 -8.86
N LEU A 47 -1.19 -10.05 -9.34
CA LEU A 47 -2.12 -9.15 -10.05
C LEU A 47 -2.55 -7.97 -9.20
N SER A 48 -2.98 -8.23 -7.96
CA SER A 48 -3.40 -7.18 -7.03
C SER A 48 -2.26 -6.21 -6.71
N TYR A 49 -1.04 -6.72 -6.55
CA TYR A 49 0.13 -5.89 -6.30
C TYR A 49 0.43 -4.96 -7.49
N GLN A 50 0.47 -5.49 -8.73
CA GLN A 50 0.70 -4.71 -9.93
C GLN A 50 -0.36 -3.62 -10.13
N LEU A 51 -1.64 -3.97 -9.98
CA LEU A 51 -2.73 -2.99 -10.07
C LEU A 51 -2.61 -1.88 -9.03
N LYS A 52 -2.18 -2.21 -7.81
CA LYS A 52 -1.93 -1.20 -6.76
C LYS A 52 -0.76 -0.27 -7.11
N GLU A 53 0.29 -0.78 -7.73
CA GLU A 53 1.42 0.05 -8.16
C GLU A 53 1.00 1.03 -9.26
N VAL A 54 0.28 0.55 -10.27
CA VAL A 54 -0.29 1.40 -11.33
C VAL A 54 -1.26 2.45 -10.74
N ALA A 55 -2.14 2.05 -9.82
CA ALA A 55 -3.08 2.95 -9.16
C ALA A 55 -2.40 4.01 -8.26
N LYS A 56 -1.12 3.83 -7.91
CA LYS A 56 -0.29 4.83 -7.20
C LYS A 56 0.54 5.71 -8.12
N GLY A 57 0.39 5.58 -9.43
CA GLY A 57 1.14 6.33 -10.43
C GLY A 57 2.54 5.81 -10.70
N ARG A 58 2.86 4.57 -10.30
CA ARG A 58 4.13 3.89 -10.56
C ARG A 58 3.98 2.89 -11.69
N ASN A 59 5.06 2.65 -12.42
CA ASN A 59 5.11 1.53 -13.36
C ASN A 59 5.00 0.21 -12.59
N PRO A 60 4.46 -0.86 -13.21
CA PRO A 60 4.50 -2.19 -12.64
C PRO A 60 5.91 -2.57 -12.19
N MET A 61 6.01 -3.41 -11.17
CA MET A 61 7.28 -3.94 -10.73
C MET A 61 7.67 -5.15 -11.58
N GLU A 62 8.95 -5.26 -11.91
CA GLU A 62 9.50 -6.40 -12.67
C GLU A 62 9.26 -7.70 -11.92
N MET A 63 8.66 -8.68 -12.62
CA MET A 63 8.42 -10.03 -12.10
C MET A 63 9.67 -10.91 -12.21
N PHE A 64 10.53 -10.60 -13.19
CA PHE A 64 11.79 -11.29 -13.45
C PHE A 64 12.92 -10.28 -13.51
N ASN A 65 14.10 -10.67 -13.07
CA ASN A 65 15.31 -9.86 -13.21
C ASN A 65 15.80 -9.87 -14.67
N GLU A 66 16.81 -9.05 -14.97
CA GLU A 66 17.44 -8.99 -16.32
C GLU A 66 18.00 -10.36 -16.77
N ASP A 67 18.41 -11.20 -15.83
CA ASP A 67 18.90 -12.56 -16.05
C ASP A 67 17.78 -13.59 -16.27
N GLY A 68 16.51 -13.18 -16.30
CA GLY A 68 15.34 -14.06 -16.40
C GLY A 68 14.99 -14.81 -15.11
N GLU A 69 15.67 -14.55 -14.01
CA GLU A 69 15.36 -15.14 -12.72
C GLU A 69 14.17 -14.47 -12.04
N PRO A 70 13.35 -15.22 -11.26
CA PRO A 70 12.25 -14.63 -10.51
C PRO A 70 12.73 -13.53 -9.55
N ASN A 71 12.12 -12.35 -9.63
CA ASN A 71 12.40 -11.27 -8.70
C ASN A 71 11.80 -11.59 -7.31
N MET A 72 12.63 -12.07 -6.41
CA MET A 72 12.20 -12.51 -5.07
C MET A 72 11.52 -11.40 -4.26
N LYS A 73 11.88 -10.11 -4.50
CA LYS A 73 11.20 -8.97 -3.85
C LYS A 73 9.75 -8.83 -4.33
N PHE A 74 9.52 -9.04 -5.63
CA PHE A 74 8.18 -9.03 -6.20
C PHE A 74 7.37 -10.23 -5.73
N TRP A 75 7.89 -11.45 -5.92
CA TRP A 75 7.17 -12.68 -5.60
C TRP A 75 6.89 -12.85 -4.12
N GLY A 76 7.81 -12.42 -3.25
CA GLY A 76 7.58 -12.36 -1.81
C GLY A 76 6.39 -11.48 -1.45
N ARG A 77 6.30 -10.28 -2.04
CA ARG A 77 5.16 -9.37 -1.83
C ARG A 77 3.86 -9.89 -2.42
N ALA A 78 3.93 -10.52 -3.60
CA ALA A 78 2.78 -11.15 -4.22
C ALA A 78 2.19 -12.26 -3.34
N ALA A 79 3.04 -13.14 -2.81
CA ALA A 79 2.62 -14.21 -1.90
C ALA A 79 1.96 -13.65 -0.62
N LEU A 80 2.52 -12.58 -0.06
CA LEU A 80 1.97 -11.88 1.10
C LEU A 80 0.64 -11.20 0.77
N GLN A 81 0.59 -10.47 -0.35
CA GLN A 81 -0.61 -9.75 -0.80
C GLN A 81 -1.75 -10.71 -1.16
N GLY A 82 -1.43 -11.89 -1.69
CA GLY A 82 -2.41 -12.93 -2.02
C GLY A 82 -2.99 -13.66 -0.80
N GLY A 83 -2.49 -13.36 0.40
CA GLY A 83 -2.95 -14.02 1.63
C GLY A 83 -2.27 -15.37 1.88
N GLY A 84 -1.17 -15.68 1.17
CA GLY A 84 -0.39 -16.91 1.37
C GLY A 84 0.12 -17.11 2.79
N LEU A 85 0.33 -16.00 3.52
CA LEU A 85 0.61 -15.98 4.95
C LEU A 85 -0.61 -15.52 5.79
N GLY A 86 -1.78 -15.34 5.17
CA GLY A 86 -3.04 -15.00 5.83
C GLY A 86 -2.96 -13.73 6.67
N LEU A 87 -3.55 -13.77 7.86
CA LEU A 87 -3.55 -12.69 8.85
C LEU A 87 -2.14 -12.18 9.21
N TYR A 88 -1.11 -13.03 9.11
CA TYR A 88 0.27 -12.65 9.42
C TYR A 88 0.89 -11.72 8.37
N GLY A 89 0.53 -11.89 7.10
CA GLY A 89 1.02 -11.01 6.04
C GLY A 89 0.51 -9.58 6.18
N ASP A 90 -0.78 -9.41 6.41
CA ASP A 90 -1.38 -8.09 6.64
C ASP A 90 -0.84 -7.44 7.93
N PHE A 91 -0.55 -8.25 8.96
CA PHE A 91 -0.01 -7.79 10.22
C PHE A 91 1.46 -7.36 10.13
N LEU A 92 2.32 -8.15 9.48
CA LEU A 92 3.75 -7.85 9.33
C LEU A 92 4.03 -6.69 8.38
N PHE A 93 3.16 -6.43 7.39
CA PHE A 93 3.36 -5.40 6.38
C PHE A 93 2.45 -4.17 6.53
N SER A 94 1.64 -4.13 7.57
CA SER A 94 0.85 -2.94 7.92
C SER A 94 1.72 -1.72 8.23
N ASP A 95 2.93 -1.92 8.73
CA ASP A 95 3.92 -0.87 8.98
C ASP A 95 4.45 -0.20 7.69
N LEU A 96 4.25 -0.82 6.53
CA LEU A 96 4.60 -0.24 5.24
C LEU A 96 3.53 0.67 4.67
N ASN A 97 2.53 1.04 5.45
CA ASN A 97 1.51 1.99 5.01
C ASN A 97 2.15 3.37 4.80
N VAL A 98 1.90 3.91 3.61
CA VAL A 98 2.38 5.22 3.12
C VAL A 98 2.08 6.38 4.10
N TYR A 99 1.23 6.17 5.08
CA TYR A 99 0.76 7.15 6.06
C TYR A 99 1.43 7.07 7.43
N GLY A 100 2.44 6.18 7.62
CA GLY A 100 3.21 6.09 8.87
C GLY A 100 2.40 5.68 10.11
N ARG A 101 1.28 4.96 9.89
CA ARG A 101 0.46 4.45 10.98
C ARG A 101 0.82 3.02 11.31
N GLY A 102 1.11 2.76 12.57
CA GLY A 102 1.42 1.44 13.09
C GLY A 102 0.18 0.55 13.25
N LEU A 103 0.44 -0.69 13.66
CA LEU A 103 -0.56 -1.75 13.93
C LEU A 103 -1.75 -1.32 14.79
N ALA A 104 -1.53 -0.41 15.74
CA ALA A 104 -2.59 0.08 16.64
C ALA A 104 -3.75 0.74 15.88
N ASP A 105 -3.47 1.47 14.80
CA ASP A 105 -4.50 2.17 14.01
C ASP A 105 -5.34 1.22 13.15
N GLN A 106 -4.77 0.11 12.68
CA GLN A 106 -5.52 -0.89 11.91
C GLN A 106 -6.45 -1.73 12.76
N THR A 107 -6.08 -1.94 14.02
CA THR A 107 -6.90 -2.72 14.96
C THR A 107 -8.00 -1.89 15.62
N ALA A 108 -7.79 -0.59 15.75
CA ALA A 108 -8.67 0.29 16.51
C ALA A 108 -9.89 0.81 15.73
N GLY A 109 -9.92 0.66 14.39
CA GLY A 109 -11.03 1.06 13.53
C GLY A 109 -11.05 2.56 13.18
N PRO A 110 -11.93 2.97 12.24
CA PRO A 110 -11.90 4.33 11.66
C PRO A 110 -12.21 5.45 12.64
N VAL A 111 -13.00 5.18 13.69
CA VAL A 111 -13.35 6.19 14.69
C VAL A 111 -12.17 6.52 15.59
N VAL A 112 -11.41 5.51 16.02
CA VAL A 112 -10.20 5.72 16.85
C VAL A 112 -9.11 6.38 16.01
N GLY A 113 -9.02 6.02 14.72
CA GLY A 113 -8.14 6.70 13.78
C GLY A 113 -8.44 8.19 13.66
N LEU A 114 -9.71 8.57 13.53
CA LEU A 114 -10.13 9.98 13.51
C LEU A 114 -9.77 10.71 14.80
N MET A 115 -10.06 10.11 15.96
CA MET A 115 -9.70 10.69 17.26
C MET A 115 -8.20 10.90 17.40
N THR A 116 -7.39 9.94 16.95
CA THR A 116 -5.93 10.05 16.96
C THR A 116 -5.46 11.17 16.03
N ASP A 117 -6.05 11.32 14.84
CA ASP A 117 -5.73 12.39 13.90
C ASP A 117 -6.06 13.78 14.47
N VAL A 118 -7.24 13.94 15.05
CA VAL A 118 -7.65 15.20 15.71
C VAL A 118 -6.71 15.52 16.88
N ARG A 119 -6.40 14.52 17.71
CA ARG A 119 -5.46 14.69 18.82
C ARG A 119 -4.07 15.13 18.32
N ASN A 120 -3.53 14.48 17.31
CA ASN A 120 -2.21 14.81 16.78
C ASN A 120 -2.21 16.20 16.14
N LEU A 121 -3.28 16.56 15.41
CA LEU A 121 -3.42 17.88 14.81
C LEU A 121 -3.50 19.00 15.86
N THR A 122 -4.09 18.73 17.02
CA THR A 122 -4.27 19.73 18.09
C THR A 122 -3.12 19.68 19.09
N LEU A 123 -3.04 18.62 19.89
CA LEU A 123 -2.08 18.48 20.98
C LEU A 123 -0.64 18.28 20.48
N GLY A 124 -0.47 17.58 19.33
CA GLY A 124 0.84 17.37 18.73
C GLY A 124 1.47 18.69 18.29
N ASN A 125 0.72 19.55 17.60
CA ASN A 125 1.20 20.85 17.16
C ASN A 125 1.42 21.83 18.31
N VAL A 126 0.58 21.79 19.36
CA VAL A 126 0.79 22.59 20.57
C VAL A 126 2.06 22.16 21.29
N SER A 127 2.32 20.86 21.42
CA SER A 127 3.55 20.37 22.04
C SER A 127 4.80 20.72 21.23
N GLN A 128 4.74 20.66 19.90
CA GLN A 128 5.85 21.11 19.02
C GLN A 128 6.12 22.61 19.16
N TYR A 129 5.05 23.41 19.20
CA TYR A 129 5.17 24.86 19.42
C TYR A 129 5.83 25.19 20.76
N LEU A 130 5.42 24.52 21.83
CA LEU A 130 5.99 24.70 23.17
C LEU A 130 7.44 24.20 23.29
N ALA A 131 7.79 23.19 22.48
CA ALA A 131 9.15 22.67 22.40
C ALA A 131 10.09 23.52 21.51
N GLY A 132 9.55 24.52 20.79
CA GLY A 132 10.33 25.34 19.85
C GLY A 132 10.62 24.63 18.52
N ASP A 133 9.93 23.53 18.24
CA ASP A 133 10.05 22.77 16.99
C ASP A 133 9.21 23.39 15.86
N ASP A 134 9.58 23.08 14.61
CA ASP A 134 8.79 23.51 13.43
C ASP A 134 7.37 22.95 13.46
N VAL A 135 6.39 23.81 13.62
CA VAL A 135 4.98 23.42 13.61
C VAL A 135 4.52 23.06 12.19
N ASN A 136 4.08 21.84 12.00
CA ASN A 136 3.68 21.29 10.69
C ASN A 136 2.15 21.26 10.48
N PHE A 137 1.40 22.16 11.14
CA PHE A 137 -0.06 22.19 11.15
C PHE A 137 -0.67 22.13 9.74
N GLY A 138 -0.21 22.95 8.80
CA GLY A 138 -0.75 22.98 7.43
C GLY A 138 -0.59 21.64 6.70
N LYS A 139 0.56 21.01 6.84
CA LYS A 139 0.84 19.69 6.26
C LYS A 139 -0.03 18.60 6.86
N GLU A 140 -0.21 18.62 8.17
CA GLU A 140 -1.03 17.63 8.88
C GLU A 140 -2.51 17.81 8.57
N ALA A 141 -2.97 19.07 8.48
CA ALA A 141 -4.33 19.41 8.08
C ALA A 141 -4.65 18.93 6.65
N VAL A 142 -3.74 19.16 5.68
CA VAL A 142 -3.88 18.64 4.32
C VAL A 142 -3.88 17.11 4.33
N GLY A 143 -3.01 16.48 5.12
CA GLY A 143 -2.97 15.02 5.26
C GLY A 143 -4.28 14.45 5.82
N MET A 144 -4.82 15.07 6.86
CA MET A 144 -6.09 14.70 7.46
C MET A 144 -7.25 14.91 6.49
N ALA A 145 -7.40 16.10 5.89
CA ALA A 145 -8.45 16.40 4.92
C ALA A 145 -8.42 15.44 3.73
N SER A 146 -7.23 15.13 3.20
CA SER A 146 -7.05 14.18 2.10
C SER A 146 -7.50 12.76 2.46
N ARG A 147 -7.36 12.36 3.72
CA ARG A 147 -7.72 11.02 4.19
C ARG A 147 -9.23 10.82 4.27
N TYR A 148 -9.94 11.83 4.73
CA TYR A 148 -11.40 11.80 4.91
C TYR A 148 -12.18 12.30 3.69
N PHE A 149 -11.49 12.70 2.62
CA PHE A 149 -12.16 13.10 1.37
C PHE A 149 -12.85 11.89 0.73
N PRO A 150 -14.16 11.97 0.43
CA PRO A 150 -14.94 10.81 -0.04
C PRO A 150 -14.43 10.21 -1.35
N GLY A 151 -13.84 11.01 -2.25
CA GLY A 151 -13.23 10.54 -3.50
C GLY A 151 -11.92 9.74 -3.35
N ASN A 152 -11.31 9.76 -2.17
CA ASN A 152 -10.04 9.06 -1.92
C ASN A 152 -10.21 7.53 -1.76
N ASN A 153 -11.42 7.06 -1.51
CA ASN A 153 -11.73 5.64 -1.39
C ASN A 153 -11.92 4.96 -2.74
N ILE A 154 -12.08 5.73 -3.82
CA ILE A 154 -12.31 5.22 -5.16
C ILE A 154 -10.95 5.11 -5.86
N TRP A 155 -10.52 3.89 -6.18
CA TRP A 155 -9.17 3.59 -6.66
C TRP A 155 -8.78 4.36 -7.94
N TYR A 156 -9.73 4.64 -8.84
CA TYR A 156 -9.47 5.35 -10.10
C TYR A 156 -9.46 6.88 -9.97
N THR A 157 -10.11 7.44 -8.96
CA THR A 157 -10.08 8.90 -8.69
C THR A 157 -8.98 9.29 -7.71
N ARG A 158 -8.55 8.36 -6.88
CA ARG A 158 -7.57 8.59 -5.82
C ARG A 158 -6.28 9.20 -6.33
N LEU A 159 -5.70 8.63 -7.39
CA LEU A 159 -4.44 9.13 -7.93
C LEU A 159 -4.59 10.55 -8.47
N ALA A 160 -5.65 10.82 -9.25
CA ALA A 160 -5.94 12.15 -9.75
C ALA A 160 -6.11 13.15 -8.58
N PHE A 161 -6.88 12.79 -7.57
CA PHE A 161 -7.05 13.63 -6.39
C PHE A 161 -5.72 13.88 -5.66
N GLU A 162 -4.89 12.86 -5.47
CA GLU A 162 -3.58 13.00 -4.83
C GLU A 162 -2.68 13.96 -5.61
N ARG A 163 -2.65 13.88 -6.95
CA ARG A 163 -1.78 14.71 -7.78
C ARG A 163 -2.31 16.12 -7.99
N LEU A 164 -3.61 16.27 -8.26
CA LEU A 164 -4.21 17.55 -8.62
C LEU A 164 -4.59 18.39 -7.39
N VAL A 165 -4.99 17.76 -6.31
CA VAL A 165 -5.47 18.47 -5.12
C VAL A 165 -4.46 18.41 -3.99
N ARG A 166 -4.16 17.23 -3.49
CA ARG A 166 -3.33 17.05 -2.30
C ARG A 166 -1.89 17.55 -2.49
N ASP A 167 -1.23 17.16 -3.58
CA ASP A 167 0.16 17.53 -3.83
C ASP A 167 0.30 19.05 -4.05
N ASN A 168 -0.68 19.70 -4.69
CA ASN A 168 -0.71 21.15 -4.84
C ASN A 168 -1.00 21.85 -3.49
N ALA A 169 -1.96 21.34 -2.70
CA ALA A 169 -2.20 21.86 -1.36
C ALA A 169 -0.95 21.75 -0.47
N LEU A 170 -0.23 20.62 -0.56
CA LEU A 170 1.03 20.44 0.18
C LEU A 170 2.10 21.44 -0.25
N ARG A 171 2.22 21.77 -1.54
CA ARG A 171 3.15 22.81 -2.01
C ARG A 171 2.85 24.18 -1.44
N TYR A 172 1.56 24.48 -1.28
CA TYR A 172 1.14 25.77 -0.74
C TYR A 172 1.48 25.92 0.75
N VAL A 173 1.33 24.84 1.53
CA VAL A 173 1.53 24.88 2.99
C VAL A 173 2.92 24.44 3.47
N ASP A 174 3.73 23.81 2.60
CA ASP A 174 5.02 23.26 2.96
C ASP A 174 6.10 23.59 1.92
N PRO A 175 7.01 24.50 2.21
CA PRO A 175 8.11 24.85 1.31
C PRO A 175 9.04 23.69 0.94
N LYS A 176 9.07 22.63 1.76
CA LYS A 176 9.90 21.44 1.54
C LYS A 176 9.15 20.33 0.74
N ALA A 177 7.92 20.58 0.29
CA ALA A 177 7.10 19.57 -0.41
C ALA A 177 7.79 18.99 -1.66
N ASP A 178 8.32 19.84 -2.54
CA ASP A 178 8.98 19.39 -3.76
C ASP A 178 10.26 18.58 -3.49
N ALA A 179 11.00 18.92 -2.46
CA ALA A 179 12.18 18.13 -2.04
C ALA A 179 11.77 16.73 -1.57
N ARG A 180 10.63 16.61 -0.86
CA ARG A 180 10.05 15.32 -0.45
C ARG A 180 9.56 14.51 -1.64
N PHE A 181 8.88 15.13 -2.61
CA PHE A 181 8.45 14.45 -3.83
C PHE A 181 9.63 13.87 -4.60
N ARG A 182 10.71 14.65 -4.80
CA ARG A 182 11.95 14.16 -5.44
C ARG A 182 12.63 13.05 -4.63
N ARG A 183 12.63 13.15 -3.30
CA ARG A 183 13.19 12.11 -2.43
C ARG A 183 12.41 10.80 -2.57
N LEU A 184 11.08 10.87 -2.62
CA LEU A 184 10.22 9.71 -2.80
C LEU A 184 10.46 9.03 -4.15
N GLN A 185 10.54 9.80 -5.24
CA GLN A 185 10.85 9.27 -6.58
C GLN A 185 12.19 8.55 -6.58
N ARG A 186 13.26 9.19 -6.07
CA ARG A 186 14.59 8.57 -5.97
C ARG A 186 14.63 7.33 -5.10
N LYS A 187 13.83 7.30 -4.03
CA LYS A 187 13.72 6.12 -3.18
C LYS A 187 13.18 4.93 -3.98
N TYR A 188 12.05 5.10 -4.68
CA TYR A 188 11.45 4.01 -5.46
C TYR A 188 12.32 3.57 -6.64
N ALA A 189 12.95 4.50 -7.34
CA ALA A 189 13.90 4.15 -8.41
C ALA A 189 15.07 3.31 -7.87
N ARG A 190 15.66 3.70 -6.73
CA ARG A 190 16.83 3.01 -6.16
C ARG A 190 16.49 1.67 -5.49
N GLU A 191 15.39 1.61 -4.73
CA GLU A 191 15.05 0.41 -3.94
C GLU A 191 14.32 -0.66 -4.76
N TYR A 192 13.60 -0.26 -5.79
CA TYR A 192 12.69 -1.13 -6.55
C TYR A 192 12.86 -1.07 -8.06
N GLY A 193 13.76 -0.24 -8.58
CA GLY A 193 13.89 -0.01 -10.01
C GLY A 193 12.65 0.62 -10.66
N GLN A 194 11.71 1.14 -9.86
CA GLN A 194 10.42 1.62 -10.34
C GLN A 194 10.44 3.11 -10.66
N GLU A 195 9.96 3.44 -11.83
CA GLU A 195 9.67 4.81 -12.25
C GLU A 195 8.20 5.17 -12.06
N TYR A 196 7.91 6.47 -12.01
CA TYR A 196 6.56 6.97 -11.93
C TYR A 196 6.06 7.36 -13.33
N TRP A 197 4.95 6.76 -13.79
CA TRP A 197 4.24 7.26 -14.97
C TRP A 197 3.45 8.54 -14.64
N TRP A 198 3.03 8.72 -13.37
CA TRP A 198 2.50 9.99 -12.85
C TRP A 198 3.16 10.32 -11.52
N ALA A 199 4.20 11.10 -11.57
CA ALA A 199 5.04 11.41 -10.42
C ALA A 199 4.36 12.32 -9.40
N PRO A 200 4.64 12.15 -8.09
CA PRO A 200 4.20 13.09 -7.06
C PRO A 200 4.58 14.53 -7.37
N GLY A 201 3.65 15.45 -7.14
CA GLY A 201 3.83 16.86 -7.43
C GLY A 201 3.70 17.26 -8.89
N LYS A 202 3.33 16.37 -9.80
CA LYS A 202 3.06 16.68 -11.20
C LYS A 202 1.55 16.72 -11.46
N SER A 203 1.06 17.81 -12.07
CA SER A 203 -0.35 17.96 -12.39
C SER A 203 -0.79 17.14 -13.60
N GLN A 204 0.16 16.63 -14.38
CA GLN A 204 -0.11 15.80 -15.55
C GLN A 204 0.76 14.53 -15.52
N PRO A 205 0.25 13.40 -16.05
CA PRO A 205 1.07 12.21 -16.27
C PRO A 205 2.26 12.53 -17.18
N GLY A 206 3.42 12.00 -16.85
CA GLY A 206 4.60 12.10 -17.70
C GLY A 206 4.60 11.09 -18.85
N SER A 207 3.97 9.95 -18.66
CA SER A 207 3.85 8.86 -19.63
C SER A 207 2.57 8.08 -19.39
N ARG A 208 2.36 6.99 -20.14
CA ARG A 208 1.40 5.94 -19.80
C ARG A 208 2.11 4.91 -18.89
N PRO A 209 1.34 4.12 -18.09
CA PRO A 209 1.92 2.99 -17.39
C PRO A 209 2.64 2.06 -18.37
N ASP A 210 3.90 1.79 -18.12
CA ASP A 210 4.68 0.90 -18.97
C ASP A 210 4.48 -0.55 -18.50
N LEU A 211 3.61 -1.26 -19.22
CA LEU A 211 3.31 -2.67 -18.92
C LEU A 211 4.41 -3.63 -19.39
N SER A 212 5.35 -3.18 -20.24
CA SER A 212 6.45 -4.03 -20.70
C SER A 212 7.41 -4.38 -19.55
N THR A 213 7.51 -3.51 -18.56
CA THR A 213 8.32 -3.74 -17.35
C THR A 213 7.91 -4.99 -16.56
N ILE A 214 6.67 -5.49 -16.72
CA ILE A 214 6.19 -6.70 -16.04
C ILE A 214 7.06 -7.92 -16.39
N ILE A 215 7.47 -8.03 -17.64
CA ILE A 215 8.20 -9.19 -18.18
C ILE A 215 9.73 -9.00 -18.07
N GLY A 216 10.18 -7.83 -17.60
CA GLY A 216 11.62 -7.52 -17.54
C GLY A 216 12.25 -7.28 -18.91
N SER A 217 11.45 -6.97 -19.95
CA SER A 217 11.96 -6.62 -21.26
C SER A 217 12.32 -5.15 -21.31
N ARG A 218 13.60 -4.87 -21.27
CA ARG A 218 14.17 -3.63 -21.82
C ARG A 218 14.74 -3.90 -23.20
#